data_a78641a4cae95100e4c05544cb9bd6b1
#
_entry.id   a78641a4cae95100e4c05544cb9bd6b1
#
_cell.length_a   1.000
_cell.length_b   1.000
_cell.length_c   1.000
_cell.angle_alpha   90.00
_cell.angle_beta   90.00
_cell.angle_gamma   90.00
#
_symmetry.space_group_name_H-M   'P 1'
#
loop_
_entity.id
_entity.type
_entity.pdbx_description
1 polymer ?
#
loop_
_entity_poly.entity_id
_entity_poly.type
_entity_poly.pdbx_seq_one_letter_code
_entity_poly.pdbx_strand_id
1 'polypeptide(L)'
;MNQDLLSIGEFAAKTGLSPKMLRSYAASGVLVPAAVDALTGYRYYSRAQVAEARTVGLLRGARIPVAGIAEFLRGPTEQQLAAWQTELDDEYARRREALGVVRSVLLAQPSPVAGGRWSDERTISMASVLRSATATDQGPVRESNQDSLLADGILYAVADGFGPEGDHASRIAVEALAAGFTAAPDRDGLIGAVQQANEQVFAHVSASGTSSGATLTVVAIFGDEQGGPLAINIGDSPLNLIREGAMSQLTNDHSVSGELVRAGEITREEARFHPHRHLLTRALGIGPAIRPELFDLECRPGDRLLISSDGLFAGADDADIIDAAAEDDPEVVAQRLVQVANDAGGSDNTTVIVIDIG
;
A
#
# COMPACT_ATOMS: atom_id res chain seq x y z
N MET A 1 -31.71 17.08 27.19
CA MET A 1 -30.31 16.86 26.71
C MET A 1 -30.27 17.24 25.25
N ASN A 2 -29.36 18.13 24.87
CA ASN A 2 -29.26 18.67 23.50
C ASN A 2 -28.91 17.53 22.54
N GLN A 3 -29.73 17.28 21.51
CA GLN A 3 -29.56 16.15 20.55
C GLN A 3 -28.28 16.26 19.69
N ASP A 4 -27.52 17.36 19.86
CA ASP A 4 -26.28 17.62 19.10
C ASP A 4 -24.97 17.27 19.83
N LEU A 5 -25.04 16.85 21.09
CA LEU A 5 -23.86 16.50 21.88
C LEU A 5 -23.62 15.00 21.91
N LEU A 6 -22.37 14.63 21.68
CA LEU A 6 -21.87 13.26 21.73
C LEU A 6 -21.00 13.08 22.98
N SER A 7 -21.15 11.98 23.67
CA SER A 7 -20.20 11.57 24.71
C SER A 7 -18.81 11.35 24.11
N ILE A 8 -17.77 11.40 24.95
CA ILE A 8 -16.38 11.16 24.49
C ILE A 8 -16.23 9.77 23.79
N GLY A 9 -16.99 8.76 24.22
CA GLY A 9 -16.99 7.42 23.59
C GLY A 9 -17.63 7.43 22.21
N GLU A 10 -18.82 8.04 22.07
CA GLU A 10 -19.51 8.16 20.78
C GLU A 10 -18.73 9.04 19.80
N PHE A 11 -18.06 10.08 20.30
CA PHE A 11 -17.23 10.96 19.49
C PHE A 11 -15.96 10.24 19.03
N ALA A 12 -15.33 9.46 19.92
CA ALA A 12 -14.20 8.59 19.58
C ALA A 12 -14.55 7.60 18.46
N ALA A 13 -15.69 6.90 18.57
CA ALA A 13 -16.17 5.98 17.54
C ALA A 13 -16.41 6.64 16.17
N LYS A 14 -16.80 7.94 16.14
CA LYS A 14 -17.06 8.68 14.89
C LYS A 14 -15.82 9.31 14.26
N THR A 15 -14.77 9.52 15.04
CA THR A 15 -13.56 10.25 14.62
C THR A 15 -12.33 9.38 14.46
N GLY A 16 -12.36 8.14 14.99
CA GLY A 16 -11.20 7.26 15.06
C GLY A 16 -10.16 7.67 16.12
N LEU A 17 -10.41 8.75 16.87
CA LEU A 17 -9.51 9.21 17.92
C LEU A 17 -9.84 8.52 19.25
N SER A 18 -8.84 7.95 19.93
CA SER A 18 -9.07 7.33 21.23
C SER A 18 -9.51 8.35 22.29
N PRO A 19 -10.28 7.96 23.32
CA PRO A 19 -10.65 8.86 24.42
C PRO A 19 -9.44 9.47 25.13
N LYS A 20 -8.28 8.79 25.14
CA LYS A 20 -7.02 9.31 25.69
C LYS A 20 -6.48 10.46 24.83
N MET A 21 -6.49 10.32 23.51
CA MET A 21 -6.08 11.37 22.57
C MET A 21 -7.01 12.58 22.68
N LEU A 22 -8.33 12.38 22.74
CA LEU A 22 -9.31 13.46 22.89
C LEU A 22 -9.09 14.25 24.18
N ARG A 23 -8.75 13.58 25.29
CA ARG A 23 -8.39 14.28 26.55
C ARG A 23 -7.11 15.10 26.40
N SER A 24 -6.11 14.57 25.71
CA SER A 24 -4.84 15.27 25.43
C SER A 24 -5.06 16.50 24.56
N TYR A 25 -5.87 16.38 23.49
CA TYR A 25 -6.18 17.50 22.59
C TYR A 25 -7.06 18.58 23.27
N ALA A 26 -7.93 18.17 24.17
CA ALA A 26 -8.67 19.13 25.01
C ALA A 26 -7.72 19.91 25.93
N ALA A 27 -6.77 19.24 26.54
CA ALA A 27 -5.79 19.87 27.43
C ALA A 27 -4.83 20.82 26.68
N SER A 28 -4.48 20.49 25.43
CA SER A 28 -3.64 21.34 24.56
C SER A 28 -4.40 22.43 23.80
N GLY A 29 -5.74 22.50 23.95
CA GLY A 29 -6.56 23.49 23.26
C GLY A 29 -6.76 23.25 21.77
N VAL A 30 -6.35 22.08 21.25
CA VAL A 30 -6.49 21.73 19.81
C VAL A 30 -7.92 21.32 19.49
N LEU A 31 -8.57 20.56 20.38
CA LEU A 31 -9.96 20.14 20.21
C LEU A 31 -10.70 20.29 21.54
N VAL A 32 -11.25 21.47 21.76
CA VAL A 32 -11.94 21.81 23.02
C VAL A 32 -13.33 21.19 23.04
N PRO A 33 -13.73 20.43 24.10
CA PRO A 33 -15.05 19.87 24.18
C PRO A 33 -16.13 21.00 24.22
N ALA A 34 -17.25 20.74 23.54
CA ALA A 34 -18.38 21.68 23.49
C ALA A 34 -19.03 21.91 24.84
N ALA A 35 -18.96 20.90 25.74
CA ALA A 35 -19.39 21.00 27.10
C ALA A 35 -18.62 20.08 28.04
N VAL A 36 -18.46 20.49 29.31
CA VAL A 36 -17.89 19.65 30.37
C VAL A 36 -18.91 19.66 31.52
N ASP A 37 -19.30 18.49 31.97
CA ASP A 37 -20.17 18.35 33.13
C ASP A 37 -19.45 18.83 34.38
N ALA A 38 -20.01 19.80 35.05
CA ALA A 38 -19.39 20.47 36.20
C ALA A 38 -19.25 19.57 37.44
N LEU A 39 -20.07 18.52 37.57
CA LEU A 39 -20.07 17.61 38.69
C LEU A 39 -19.14 16.41 38.48
N THR A 40 -19.17 15.85 37.25
CA THR A 40 -18.45 14.61 36.92
C THR A 40 -17.17 14.83 36.13
N GLY A 41 -16.96 16.03 35.57
CA GLY A 41 -15.87 16.34 34.65
C GLY A 41 -15.99 15.66 33.28
N TYR A 42 -17.16 15.06 32.97
CA TYR A 42 -17.38 14.34 31.73
C TYR A 42 -17.43 15.30 30.54
N ARG A 43 -16.76 14.94 29.44
CA ARG A 43 -16.60 15.78 28.24
C ARG A 43 -17.57 15.38 27.15
N TYR A 44 -18.23 16.38 26.58
CA TYR A 44 -19.14 16.23 25.45
C TYR A 44 -18.65 17.07 24.26
N TYR A 45 -18.77 16.51 23.07
CA TYR A 45 -18.37 17.13 21.81
C TYR A 45 -19.60 17.33 20.92
N SER A 46 -19.61 18.37 20.10
CA SER A 46 -20.68 18.55 19.13
C SER A 46 -20.47 17.71 17.88
N ARG A 47 -21.59 17.39 17.19
CA ARG A 47 -21.49 16.71 15.88
C ARG A 47 -20.71 17.54 14.84
N ALA A 48 -20.78 18.87 14.92
CA ALA A 48 -20.02 19.77 14.04
C ALA A 48 -18.50 19.65 14.21
N GLN A 49 -18.01 19.22 15.39
CA GLN A 49 -16.58 19.03 15.62
C GLN A 49 -16.03 17.73 15.05
N VAL A 50 -16.85 16.84 14.48
CA VAL A 50 -16.38 15.56 13.91
C VAL A 50 -15.42 15.78 12.75
N ALA A 51 -15.70 16.73 11.85
CA ALA A 51 -14.82 17.05 10.72
C ALA A 51 -13.47 17.60 11.19
N GLU A 52 -13.50 18.55 12.15
CA GLU A 52 -12.28 19.11 12.75
C GLU A 52 -11.44 18.04 13.44
N ALA A 53 -12.06 17.15 14.21
CA ALA A 53 -11.37 16.04 14.88
C ALA A 53 -10.73 15.06 13.90
N ARG A 54 -11.38 14.77 12.77
CA ARG A 54 -10.79 13.94 11.70
C ARG A 54 -9.57 14.62 11.07
N THR A 55 -9.66 15.93 10.81
CA THR A 55 -8.51 16.72 10.33
C THR A 55 -7.33 16.65 11.31
N VAL A 56 -7.58 16.77 12.60
CA VAL A 56 -6.56 16.59 13.65
C VAL A 56 -5.92 15.20 13.55
N GLY A 57 -6.74 14.16 13.39
CA GLY A 57 -6.27 12.77 13.25
C GLY A 57 -5.35 12.60 12.05
N LEU A 58 -5.74 13.10 10.87
CA LEU A 58 -4.95 13.03 9.64
C LEU A 58 -3.61 13.78 9.78
N LEU A 59 -3.61 15.00 10.31
CA LEU A 59 -2.39 15.78 10.50
C LEU A 59 -1.45 15.12 11.53
N ARG A 60 -2.00 14.47 12.55
CA ARG A 60 -1.20 13.68 13.51
C ARG A 60 -0.61 12.42 12.89
N GLY A 61 -1.36 11.76 12.01
CA GLY A 61 -0.85 10.66 11.19
C GLY A 61 0.35 11.09 10.33
N ALA A 62 0.31 12.29 9.76
CA ALA A 62 1.43 12.92 9.07
C ALA A 62 2.54 13.44 10.02
N ARG A 63 2.49 13.12 11.33
CA ARG A 63 3.43 13.56 12.37
C ARG A 63 3.55 15.07 12.56
N ILE A 64 2.56 15.85 12.08
CA ILE A 64 2.55 17.30 12.30
C ILE A 64 2.46 17.59 13.81
N PRO A 65 3.31 18.47 14.35
CA PRO A 65 3.30 18.81 15.77
C PRO A 65 1.95 19.40 16.21
N VAL A 66 1.50 19.08 17.43
CA VAL A 66 0.22 19.53 17.98
C VAL A 66 0.06 21.07 17.92
N ALA A 67 1.16 21.80 18.15
CA ALA A 67 1.18 23.26 18.06
C ALA A 67 0.87 23.77 16.64
N GLY A 68 1.46 23.14 15.61
CA GLY A 68 1.21 23.45 14.20
C GLY A 68 -0.24 23.15 13.80
N ILE A 69 -0.80 22.03 14.29
CA ILE A 69 -2.21 21.69 14.06
C ILE A 69 -3.13 22.75 14.69
N ALA A 70 -2.85 23.17 15.91
CA ALA A 70 -3.63 24.21 16.58
C ALA A 70 -3.58 25.55 15.83
N GLU A 71 -2.48 25.89 15.21
CA GLU A 71 -2.34 27.08 14.38
C GLU A 71 -3.11 26.95 13.06
N PHE A 72 -2.96 25.82 12.38
CA PHE A 72 -3.68 25.52 11.14
C PHE A 72 -5.20 25.59 11.31
N LEU A 73 -5.75 25.01 12.36
CA LEU A 73 -7.20 25.00 12.60
C LEU A 73 -7.78 26.42 12.85
N ARG A 74 -6.95 27.37 13.27
CA ARG A 74 -7.38 28.79 13.44
C ARG A 74 -7.47 29.55 12.12
N GLY A 75 -6.72 29.11 11.08
CA GLY A 75 -6.71 29.73 9.76
C GLY A 75 -6.04 28.81 8.74
N PRO A 76 -6.77 27.78 8.24
CA PRO A 76 -6.20 26.80 7.31
C PRO A 76 -5.77 27.48 6.01
N THR A 77 -4.54 27.22 5.57
CA THR A 77 -4.00 27.75 4.31
C THR A 77 -3.36 26.63 3.49
N GLU A 78 -3.53 26.70 2.17
CA GLU A 78 -2.85 25.84 1.20
C GLU A 78 -1.32 25.93 1.32
N GLN A 79 -0.82 27.13 1.57
CA GLN A 79 0.62 27.38 1.72
C GLN A 79 1.22 26.62 2.91
N GLN A 80 0.49 26.49 4.01
CA GLN A 80 0.94 25.76 5.19
C GLN A 80 0.95 24.25 4.93
N LEU A 81 -0.04 23.72 4.21
CA LEU A 81 -0.05 22.31 3.79
C LEU A 81 1.12 22.01 2.86
N ALA A 82 1.36 22.87 1.88
CA ALA A 82 2.49 22.73 0.96
C ALA A 82 3.85 22.80 1.68
N ALA A 83 3.98 23.66 2.69
CA ALA A 83 5.19 23.74 3.49
C ALA A 83 5.45 22.44 4.27
N TRP A 84 4.42 21.86 4.89
CA TRP A 84 4.55 20.57 5.57
C TRP A 84 4.85 19.42 4.63
N GLN A 85 4.28 19.42 3.43
CA GLN A 85 4.63 18.44 2.40
C GLN A 85 6.12 18.54 2.05
N THR A 86 6.62 19.73 1.80
CA THR A 86 8.04 19.96 1.49
C THR A 86 8.95 19.49 2.65
N GLU A 87 8.59 19.81 3.88
CA GLU A 87 9.37 19.41 5.07
C GLU A 87 9.44 17.88 5.23
N LEU A 88 8.31 17.19 5.02
CA LEU A 88 8.26 15.72 5.03
C LEU A 88 9.11 15.12 3.91
N ASP A 89 9.08 15.73 2.73
CA ASP A 89 9.85 15.33 1.57
C ASP A 89 11.36 15.45 1.82
N ASP A 90 11.79 16.55 2.40
CA ASP A 90 13.18 16.81 2.75
C ASP A 90 13.67 15.87 3.86
N GLU A 91 12.82 15.57 4.85
CA GLU A 91 13.16 14.63 5.92
C GLU A 91 13.35 13.21 5.35
N TYR A 92 12.45 12.78 4.46
CA TYR A 92 12.56 11.48 3.80
C TYR A 92 13.81 11.38 2.92
N ALA A 93 14.11 12.43 2.14
CA ALA A 93 15.31 12.48 1.31
C ALA A 93 16.58 12.33 2.14
N ARG A 94 16.70 13.07 3.26
CA ARG A 94 17.85 12.96 4.19
C ARG A 94 17.98 11.57 4.79
N ARG A 95 16.87 10.94 5.19
CA ARG A 95 16.90 9.57 5.74
C ARG A 95 17.35 8.56 4.71
N ARG A 96 16.88 8.69 3.47
CA ARG A 96 17.29 7.83 2.35
C ARG A 96 18.77 7.99 2.01
N GLU A 97 19.27 9.22 1.97
CA GLU A 97 20.69 9.51 1.75
C GLU A 97 21.56 8.87 2.85
N ALA A 98 21.16 9.03 4.12
CA ALA A 98 21.88 8.43 5.25
C ALA A 98 21.93 6.88 5.12
N LEU A 99 20.84 6.24 4.73
CA LEU A 99 20.82 4.79 4.50
C LEU A 99 21.68 4.40 3.30
N GLY A 100 21.70 5.21 2.24
CA GLY A 100 22.60 5.04 1.10
C GLY A 100 24.09 5.07 1.51
N VAL A 101 24.46 6.00 2.38
CA VAL A 101 25.81 6.07 2.93
C VAL A 101 26.13 4.84 3.78
N VAL A 102 25.22 4.40 4.66
CA VAL A 102 25.42 3.18 5.47
C VAL A 102 25.59 1.96 4.56
N ARG A 103 24.76 1.82 3.53
CA ARG A 103 24.86 0.73 2.54
C ARG A 103 26.23 0.74 1.85
N SER A 104 26.71 1.90 1.40
CA SER A 104 28.01 2.01 0.73
C SER A 104 29.17 1.68 1.67
N VAL A 105 29.09 2.06 2.96
CA VAL A 105 30.10 1.74 3.96
C VAL A 105 30.12 0.25 4.29
N LEU A 106 28.94 -0.39 4.40
CA LEU A 106 28.84 -1.83 4.68
C LEU A 106 29.33 -2.68 3.50
N LEU A 107 29.07 -2.26 2.25
CA LEU A 107 29.52 -2.95 1.05
C LEU A 107 31.00 -2.68 0.73
N ALA A 108 31.59 -1.59 1.25
CA ALA A 108 33.01 -1.27 1.09
C ALA A 108 33.92 -1.99 2.11
N GLN A 109 33.37 -2.67 3.11
CA GLN A 109 34.20 -3.47 4.04
C GLN A 109 34.52 -4.83 3.40
N PRO A 110 35.80 -5.17 3.18
CA PRO A 110 36.16 -6.52 2.76
C PRO A 110 35.79 -7.48 3.90
N SER A 111 34.91 -8.44 3.62
CA SER A 111 34.55 -9.51 4.54
C SER A 111 35.81 -10.22 5.05
N PRO A 112 36.03 -10.34 6.37
CA PRO A 112 37.07 -11.17 6.90
C PRO A 112 36.58 -12.61 6.95
N VAL A 113 36.59 -13.30 5.82
CA VAL A 113 36.44 -14.75 5.82
C VAL A 113 37.56 -15.38 5.02
N ALA A 114 38.47 -15.94 5.81
CA ALA A 114 39.45 -16.89 5.38
C ALA A 114 38.86 -18.06 4.61
N GLY A 115 39.55 -18.39 3.52
CA GLY A 115 39.69 -19.70 2.88
C GLY A 115 38.73 -20.81 3.27
N GLY A 116 37.62 -20.91 2.59
CA GLY A 116 36.85 -22.13 2.41
C GLY A 116 36.55 -22.26 0.92
N ARG A 117 37.18 -23.25 0.28
CA ARG A 117 36.80 -23.66 -1.06
C ARG A 117 35.36 -24.12 -1.02
N TRP A 118 34.45 -23.29 -1.50
CA TRP A 118 33.13 -23.73 -1.93
C TRP A 118 33.24 -24.08 -3.41
N SER A 119 33.12 -25.37 -3.68
CA SER A 119 33.00 -25.95 -5.00
C SER A 119 31.86 -25.29 -5.76
N ASP A 120 32.13 -25.00 -7.04
CA ASP A 120 31.18 -24.73 -8.11
C ASP A 120 29.77 -25.27 -7.85
N GLU A 121 28.92 -24.49 -7.22
CA GLU A 121 27.49 -24.62 -7.36
C GLU A 121 27.04 -23.55 -8.35
N ARG A 122 26.66 -24.05 -9.50
CA ARG A 122 26.21 -23.40 -10.72
C ARG A 122 25.37 -22.17 -10.37
N THR A 123 25.84 -21.00 -10.75
CA THR A 123 25.01 -19.84 -11.05
C THR A 123 23.98 -20.30 -12.09
N ILE A 124 22.81 -20.71 -11.61
CA ILE A 124 21.68 -21.00 -12.48
C ILE A 124 21.22 -19.64 -12.95
N SER A 125 21.48 -19.35 -14.21
CA SER A 125 20.85 -18.21 -14.89
C SER A 125 19.34 -18.26 -14.61
N MET A 126 18.78 -17.28 -13.93
CA MET A 126 17.34 -17.19 -13.60
C MET A 126 16.42 -17.12 -14.84
N ALA A 127 16.97 -17.30 -16.04
CA ALA A 127 16.23 -17.46 -17.29
C ALA A 127 15.58 -18.85 -17.44
N SER A 128 15.78 -19.77 -16.51
CA SER A 128 15.26 -21.14 -16.60
C SER A 128 14.00 -21.32 -15.77
N VAL A 129 12.86 -21.22 -16.48
CA VAL A 129 11.53 -21.70 -16.10
C VAL A 129 10.80 -20.87 -15.05
N LEU A 130 10.47 -19.62 -15.40
CA LEU A 130 9.34 -18.94 -14.78
C LEU A 130 8.05 -19.59 -15.29
N ARG A 131 7.24 -20.13 -14.38
CA ARG A 131 5.86 -20.50 -14.68
C ARG A 131 4.98 -19.46 -14.02
N SER A 132 4.01 -18.93 -14.75
CA SER A 132 3.10 -17.95 -14.19
C SER A 132 1.67 -18.20 -14.65
N ALA A 133 0.72 -17.82 -13.83
CA ALA A 133 -0.70 -17.85 -14.16
C ALA A 133 -1.43 -16.67 -13.53
N THR A 134 -2.58 -16.33 -14.07
CA THR A 134 -3.40 -15.22 -13.63
C THR A 134 -4.86 -15.62 -13.52
N ALA A 135 -5.55 -15.03 -12.57
CA ALA A 135 -7.00 -15.10 -12.51
C ALA A 135 -7.56 -13.75 -12.04
N THR A 136 -8.72 -13.38 -12.52
CA THR A 136 -9.45 -12.19 -12.09
C THR A 136 -10.94 -12.50 -12.07
N ASP A 137 -11.63 -11.98 -11.06
CA ASP A 137 -13.07 -12.15 -10.89
C ASP A 137 -13.70 -10.89 -10.30
N GLN A 138 -14.89 -10.56 -10.76
CA GLN A 138 -15.63 -9.41 -10.28
C GLN A 138 -16.12 -9.58 -8.83
N GLY A 139 -16.29 -10.80 -8.39
CA GLY A 139 -17.02 -11.14 -7.18
C GLY A 139 -18.53 -10.94 -7.29
N PRO A 140 -19.31 -11.58 -6.41
CA PRO A 140 -20.77 -11.53 -6.44
C PRO A 140 -21.37 -10.20 -5.93
N VAL A 141 -20.58 -9.31 -5.33
CA VAL A 141 -21.08 -8.11 -4.65
C VAL A 141 -20.88 -6.84 -5.48
N ARG A 142 -19.78 -6.73 -6.22
CA ARG A 142 -19.45 -5.54 -7.02
C ARG A 142 -20.21 -5.52 -8.34
N GLU A 143 -20.56 -4.33 -8.86
CA GLU A 143 -21.27 -4.16 -10.13
C GLU A 143 -20.33 -4.26 -11.35
N SER A 144 -19.04 -4.00 -11.15
CA SER A 144 -17.99 -4.07 -12.17
C SER A 144 -16.69 -4.56 -11.60
N ASN A 145 -15.82 -5.08 -12.46
CA ASN A 145 -14.43 -5.36 -12.09
C ASN A 145 -13.58 -4.12 -12.42
N GLN A 146 -13.03 -3.48 -11.40
CA GLN A 146 -12.15 -2.31 -11.51
C GLN A 146 -10.68 -2.69 -11.43
N ASP A 147 -10.36 -3.96 -11.26
CA ASP A 147 -8.98 -4.46 -11.31
C ASP A 147 -8.47 -4.57 -12.74
N SER A 148 -7.18 -4.41 -12.92
CA SER A 148 -6.46 -4.69 -14.17
C SER A 148 -5.15 -5.42 -13.86
N LEU A 149 -4.71 -6.27 -14.77
CA LEU A 149 -3.46 -7.03 -14.63
C LEU A 149 -2.62 -7.00 -15.90
N LEU A 150 -1.32 -7.23 -15.73
CA LEU A 150 -0.34 -7.48 -16.79
C LEU A 150 0.49 -8.70 -16.40
N ALA A 151 0.63 -9.65 -17.32
CA ALA A 151 1.57 -10.77 -17.22
C ALA A 151 2.21 -10.98 -18.60
N ASP A 152 3.40 -10.45 -18.78
CA ASP A 152 4.11 -10.49 -20.06
C ASP A 152 5.58 -10.92 -19.85
N GLY A 153 5.77 -12.22 -19.82
CA GLY A 153 7.09 -12.84 -19.74
C GLY A 153 7.88 -12.51 -18.49
N ILE A 154 8.42 -11.31 -18.40
CA ILE A 154 9.25 -10.84 -17.27
C ILE A 154 8.61 -9.71 -16.49
N LEU A 155 7.50 -9.15 -16.95
CA LEU A 155 6.80 -8.04 -16.31
C LEU A 155 5.41 -8.47 -15.86
N TYR A 156 5.16 -8.29 -14.57
CA TYR A 156 3.90 -8.64 -13.93
C TYR A 156 3.38 -7.44 -13.14
N ALA A 157 2.10 -7.14 -13.25
CA ALA A 157 1.49 -6.05 -12.48
C ALA A 157 0.02 -6.31 -12.19
N VAL A 158 -0.42 -5.87 -11.01
CA VAL A 158 -1.82 -5.74 -10.62
C VAL A 158 -2.09 -4.28 -10.29
N ALA A 159 -3.21 -3.76 -10.77
CA ALA A 159 -3.72 -2.44 -10.46
C ALA A 159 -5.19 -2.57 -10.03
N ASP A 160 -5.50 -2.15 -8.81
CA ASP A 160 -6.84 -2.12 -8.23
C ASP A 160 -7.38 -0.68 -8.34
N GLY A 161 -8.47 -0.54 -9.09
CA GLY A 161 -9.07 0.75 -9.38
C GLY A 161 -10.13 1.15 -8.37
N PHE A 162 -10.14 2.39 -7.96
CA PHE A 162 -11.14 2.92 -7.04
C PHE A 162 -11.82 4.19 -7.54
N GLY A 163 -13.02 4.44 -7.03
CA GLY A 163 -13.84 5.59 -7.42
C GLY A 163 -14.61 5.37 -8.72
N PRO A 164 -15.36 6.40 -9.21
CA PRO A 164 -16.23 6.27 -10.36
C PRO A 164 -15.53 5.91 -11.68
N GLU A 165 -14.23 6.23 -11.81
CA GLU A 165 -13.39 5.95 -12.98
C GLU A 165 -12.30 4.90 -12.67
N GLY A 166 -12.51 4.06 -11.65
CA GLY A 166 -11.50 3.10 -11.19
C GLY A 166 -11.11 2.09 -12.27
N ASP A 167 -12.05 1.59 -13.03
CA ASP A 167 -11.83 0.65 -14.15
C ASP A 167 -10.96 1.26 -15.27
N HIS A 168 -11.17 2.55 -15.56
CA HIS A 168 -10.32 3.28 -16.49
C HIS A 168 -8.94 3.57 -15.91
N ALA A 169 -8.88 3.94 -14.63
CA ALA A 169 -7.62 4.27 -13.96
C ALA A 169 -6.68 3.06 -13.88
N SER A 170 -7.17 1.89 -13.47
CA SER A 170 -6.37 0.65 -13.39
C SER A 170 -5.90 0.19 -14.77
N ARG A 171 -6.77 0.25 -15.79
CA ARG A 171 -6.42 -0.09 -17.17
C ARG A 171 -5.35 0.84 -17.74
N ILE A 172 -5.51 2.16 -17.59
CA ILE A 172 -4.51 3.15 -18.04
C ILE A 172 -3.18 2.89 -17.35
N ALA A 173 -3.18 2.58 -16.05
CA ALA A 173 -1.98 2.29 -15.30
C ALA A 173 -1.18 1.12 -15.89
N VAL A 174 -1.86 0.01 -16.18
CA VAL A 174 -1.25 -1.21 -16.72
C VAL A 174 -0.80 -1.01 -18.17
N GLU A 175 -1.62 -0.37 -19.02
CA GLU A 175 -1.28 -0.09 -20.42
C GLU A 175 -0.08 0.86 -20.55
N ALA A 176 -0.04 1.93 -19.74
CA ALA A 176 1.08 2.88 -19.73
C ALA A 176 2.37 2.25 -19.20
N LEU A 177 2.28 1.41 -18.16
CA LEU A 177 3.39 0.63 -17.65
C LEU A 177 3.98 -0.27 -18.74
N ALA A 178 3.13 -1.04 -19.43
CA ALA A 178 3.55 -1.96 -20.48
C ALA A 178 4.23 -1.21 -21.65
N ALA A 179 3.63 -0.10 -22.10
CA ALA A 179 4.18 0.70 -23.18
C ALA A 179 5.53 1.34 -22.81
N GLY A 180 5.63 1.93 -21.62
CA GLY A 180 6.86 2.54 -21.13
C GLY A 180 7.99 1.54 -20.94
N PHE A 181 7.69 0.38 -20.35
CA PHE A 181 8.68 -0.69 -20.19
C PHE A 181 9.13 -1.30 -21.51
N THR A 182 8.23 -1.49 -22.47
CA THR A 182 8.60 -1.98 -23.81
C THR A 182 9.57 -1.03 -24.51
N ALA A 183 9.44 0.28 -24.28
CA ALA A 183 10.34 1.28 -24.86
C ALA A 183 11.74 1.28 -24.24
N ALA A 184 11.86 0.93 -22.96
CA ALA A 184 13.11 0.83 -22.22
C ALA A 184 13.02 -0.35 -21.22
N PRO A 185 13.36 -1.59 -21.64
CA PRO A 185 13.16 -2.79 -20.83
C PRO A 185 14.33 -3.03 -19.86
N ASP A 186 14.57 -2.04 -19.00
CA ASP A 186 15.56 -2.10 -17.94
C ASP A 186 15.00 -1.47 -16.65
N ARG A 187 15.78 -1.44 -15.59
CA ARG A 187 15.35 -0.97 -14.26
C ARG A 187 14.97 0.51 -14.26
N ASP A 188 15.74 1.34 -14.95
CA ASP A 188 15.48 2.79 -15.03
C ASP A 188 14.24 3.07 -15.89
N GLY A 189 14.11 2.35 -17.01
CA GLY A 189 12.92 2.41 -17.84
C GLY A 189 11.66 1.95 -17.13
N LEU A 190 11.73 0.93 -16.27
CA LEU A 190 10.61 0.50 -15.44
C LEU A 190 10.17 1.62 -14.47
N ILE A 191 11.12 2.28 -13.81
CA ILE A 191 10.82 3.41 -12.91
C ILE A 191 10.17 4.55 -13.69
N GLY A 192 10.70 4.85 -14.89
CA GLY A 192 10.12 5.85 -15.78
C GLY A 192 8.71 5.48 -16.25
N ALA A 193 8.47 4.20 -16.57
CA ALA A 193 7.15 3.70 -16.98
C ALA A 193 6.10 3.85 -15.87
N VAL A 194 6.48 3.60 -14.60
CA VAL A 194 5.59 3.82 -13.45
C VAL A 194 5.24 5.29 -13.27
N GLN A 195 6.21 6.20 -13.46
CA GLN A 195 5.95 7.64 -13.42
C GLN A 195 5.00 8.07 -14.55
N GLN A 196 5.24 7.59 -15.76
CA GLN A 196 4.37 7.83 -16.91
C GLN A 196 2.95 7.29 -16.69
N ALA A 197 2.82 6.12 -16.07
CA ALA A 197 1.52 5.56 -15.70
C ALA A 197 0.77 6.51 -14.76
N ASN A 198 1.44 7.04 -13.72
CA ASN A 198 0.82 8.04 -12.85
C ASN A 198 0.40 9.31 -13.59
N GLU A 199 1.24 9.83 -14.46
CA GLU A 199 0.92 11.05 -15.24
C GLU A 199 -0.34 10.86 -16.09
N GLN A 200 -0.48 9.70 -16.75
CA GLN A 200 -1.64 9.38 -17.57
C GLN A 200 -2.91 9.19 -16.76
N VAL A 201 -2.84 8.44 -15.65
CA VAL A 201 -3.98 8.26 -14.74
C VAL A 201 -4.39 9.60 -14.14
N PHE A 202 -3.43 10.42 -13.67
CA PHE A 202 -3.71 11.73 -13.09
C PHE A 202 -4.36 12.68 -14.09
N ALA A 203 -3.88 12.69 -15.35
CA ALA A 203 -4.48 13.50 -16.41
C ALA A 203 -5.93 13.08 -16.70
N HIS A 204 -6.20 11.77 -16.78
CA HIS A 204 -7.55 11.23 -17.01
C HIS A 204 -8.51 11.60 -15.86
N VAL A 205 -8.12 11.32 -14.62
CA VAL A 205 -8.93 11.58 -13.42
C VAL A 205 -9.17 13.08 -13.22
N SER A 206 -8.14 13.91 -13.46
CA SER A 206 -8.29 15.37 -13.41
C SER A 206 -9.27 15.90 -14.45
N ALA A 207 -9.28 15.34 -15.65
CA ALA A 207 -10.20 15.71 -16.70
C ALA A 207 -11.66 15.29 -16.41
N SER A 208 -11.86 14.14 -15.78
CA SER A 208 -13.19 13.64 -15.37
C SER A 208 -13.76 14.39 -14.15
N GLY A 209 -12.90 15.05 -13.37
CA GLY A 209 -13.29 15.75 -12.15
C GLY A 209 -13.77 14.83 -11.02
N THR A 210 -13.40 13.55 -11.08
CA THR A 210 -13.76 12.54 -10.07
C THR A 210 -12.64 12.30 -9.08
N SER A 211 -12.98 11.75 -7.90
CA SER A 211 -12.00 11.27 -6.94
C SER A 211 -11.77 9.77 -7.21
N SER A 212 -10.97 9.47 -8.22
CA SER A 212 -10.64 8.12 -8.67
C SER A 212 -9.14 7.93 -8.74
N GLY A 213 -8.71 6.68 -8.88
CA GLY A 213 -7.31 6.34 -9.03
C GLY A 213 -7.12 4.82 -9.09
N ALA A 214 -5.88 4.37 -8.98
CA ALA A 214 -5.56 2.96 -8.91
C ALA A 214 -4.33 2.69 -8.04
N THR A 215 -4.27 1.53 -7.42
CA THR A 215 -3.02 0.95 -6.92
C THR A 215 -2.14 0.52 -8.09
N LEU A 216 -0.89 0.18 -7.83
CA LEU A 216 -0.04 -0.51 -8.80
C LEU A 216 1.05 -1.29 -8.07
N THR A 217 1.01 -2.61 -8.16
CA THR A 217 2.07 -3.49 -7.66
C THR A 217 2.68 -4.23 -8.82
N VAL A 218 4.01 -4.09 -8.97
CA VAL A 218 4.77 -4.57 -10.12
C VAL A 218 5.87 -5.50 -9.66
N VAL A 219 6.10 -6.59 -10.39
CA VAL A 219 7.29 -7.43 -10.31
C VAL A 219 7.91 -7.51 -11.71
N ALA A 220 9.18 -7.15 -11.82
CA ALA A 220 9.95 -7.34 -13.04
C ALA A 220 11.12 -8.30 -12.76
N ILE A 221 11.25 -9.35 -13.57
CA ILE A 221 12.27 -10.38 -13.43
C ILE A 221 13.42 -10.07 -14.40
N PHE A 222 14.41 -9.38 -13.88
CA PHE A 222 15.66 -9.12 -14.62
C PHE A 222 16.69 -10.21 -14.36
N GLY A 223 17.61 -10.41 -15.30
CA GLY A 223 18.78 -11.27 -15.09
C GLY A 223 19.77 -10.66 -14.08
N ASP A 224 20.66 -11.48 -13.53
CA ASP A 224 21.65 -11.05 -12.53
C ASP A 224 22.54 -9.90 -13.01
N GLU A 225 22.90 -9.88 -14.29
CA GLU A 225 23.67 -8.78 -14.90
C GLU A 225 22.93 -7.44 -14.89
N GLN A 226 21.59 -7.48 -14.80
CA GLN A 226 20.70 -6.31 -14.72
C GLN A 226 20.25 -6.00 -13.28
N GLY A 227 20.85 -6.66 -12.29
CA GLY A 227 20.56 -6.43 -10.86
C GLY A 227 19.44 -7.29 -10.29
N GLY A 228 19.03 -8.36 -10.98
CA GLY A 228 18.01 -9.31 -10.48
C GLY A 228 16.59 -8.77 -10.42
N PRO A 229 15.65 -9.55 -9.85
CA PRO A 229 14.25 -9.17 -9.79
C PRO A 229 13.99 -7.91 -8.94
N LEU A 230 13.06 -7.07 -9.41
CA LEU A 230 12.68 -5.81 -8.77
C LEU A 230 11.18 -5.79 -8.51
N ALA A 231 10.79 -5.32 -7.33
CA ALA A 231 9.41 -5.00 -7.00
C ALA A 231 9.19 -3.48 -6.87
N ILE A 232 8.03 -3.04 -7.31
CA ILE A 232 7.53 -1.66 -7.12
C ILE A 232 6.12 -1.75 -6.57
N ASN A 233 5.84 -0.99 -5.50
CA ASN A 233 4.51 -0.93 -4.91
C ASN A 233 4.01 0.51 -4.75
N ILE A 234 2.73 0.72 -5.06
CA ILE A 234 1.96 1.95 -4.88
C ILE A 234 0.54 1.53 -4.51
N GLY A 235 0.15 1.74 -3.28
CA GLY A 235 -1.16 1.32 -2.77
C GLY A 235 -1.07 0.18 -1.77
N ASP A 236 -2.13 -0.57 -1.65
CA ASP A 236 -2.30 -1.67 -0.69
C ASP A 236 -2.59 -3.02 -1.35
N SER A 237 -2.38 -3.13 -2.67
CA SER A 237 -2.36 -4.42 -3.38
C SER A 237 -1.06 -5.16 -3.02
N PRO A 238 -1.11 -6.29 -2.28
CA PRO A 238 0.08 -6.88 -1.71
C PRO A 238 0.88 -7.72 -2.72
N LEU A 239 2.20 -7.74 -2.53
CA LEU A 239 3.09 -8.78 -3.03
C LEU A 239 3.49 -9.70 -1.87
N ASN A 240 3.19 -10.98 -2.00
CA ASN A 240 3.54 -12.00 -1.03
C ASN A 240 4.58 -12.98 -1.59
N LEU A 241 5.45 -13.46 -0.71
CA LEU A 241 6.34 -14.58 -0.96
C LEU A 241 5.82 -15.80 -0.22
N ILE A 242 5.64 -16.90 -0.95
CA ILE A 242 5.34 -18.21 -0.40
C ILE A 242 6.61 -19.05 -0.55
N ARG A 243 7.16 -19.45 0.59
CA ARG A 243 8.39 -20.25 0.69
C ARG A 243 8.22 -21.32 1.76
N GLU A 244 8.45 -22.57 1.40
CA GLU A 244 8.37 -23.71 2.34
C GLU A 244 7.01 -23.79 3.08
N GLY A 245 5.91 -23.43 2.39
CA GLY A 245 4.56 -23.45 2.97
C GLY A 245 4.23 -22.28 3.91
N ALA A 246 5.12 -21.30 4.04
CA ALA A 246 4.87 -20.07 4.79
C ALA A 246 4.68 -18.87 3.85
N MET A 247 3.68 -18.04 4.11
CA MET A 247 3.42 -16.81 3.37
C MET A 247 3.94 -15.60 4.14
N SER A 248 4.62 -14.69 3.44
CA SER A 248 5.10 -13.42 3.99
C SER A 248 4.85 -12.28 3.00
N GLN A 249 4.20 -11.22 3.46
CA GLN A 249 4.01 -10.02 2.66
C GLN A 249 5.31 -9.24 2.58
N LEU A 250 5.74 -8.94 1.34
CA LEU A 250 6.96 -8.20 1.04
C LEU A 250 6.74 -6.68 0.95
N THR A 251 5.56 -6.28 0.50
CA THR A 251 5.16 -4.86 0.38
C THR A 251 4.65 -4.29 1.69
N ASN A 252 4.71 -2.96 1.82
CA ASN A 252 4.01 -2.24 2.86
C ASN A 252 2.74 -1.61 2.27
N ASP A 253 1.61 -1.77 2.95
CA ASP A 253 0.36 -1.14 2.50
C ASP A 253 0.46 0.37 2.65
N HIS A 254 0.21 1.08 1.56
CA HIS A 254 0.10 2.52 1.56
C HIS A 254 -1.34 2.95 1.89
N SER A 255 -1.82 2.51 3.04
CA SER A 255 -3.11 2.89 3.63
C SER A 255 -2.91 3.47 5.03
N VAL A 256 -3.93 4.12 5.56
CA VAL A 256 -3.89 4.66 6.93
C VAL A 256 -3.60 3.55 7.95
N SER A 257 -4.22 2.39 7.81
CA SER A 257 -3.97 1.25 8.69
C SER A 257 -2.56 0.67 8.51
N GLY A 258 -2.07 0.58 7.27
CA GLY A 258 -0.70 0.14 6.97
C GLY A 258 0.37 1.05 7.58
N GLU A 259 0.14 2.37 7.56
CA GLU A 259 1.03 3.33 8.23
C GLU A 259 1.07 3.11 9.75
N LEU A 260 -0.06 2.79 10.38
CA LEU A 260 -0.13 2.50 11.81
C LEU A 260 0.57 1.19 12.16
N VAL A 261 0.45 0.16 11.31
CA VAL A 261 1.21 -1.10 11.46
C VAL A 261 2.71 -0.83 11.39
N ARG A 262 3.15 -0.08 10.37
CA ARG A 262 4.56 0.28 10.21
C ARG A 262 5.11 1.11 11.37
N ALA A 263 4.29 1.96 11.97
CA ALA A 263 4.63 2.71 13.17
C ALA A 263 4.65 1.85 14.45
N GLY A 264 4.19 0.59 14.39
CA GLY A 264 4.04 -0.29 15.55
C GLY A 264 2.91 0.13 16.49
N GLU A 265 1.96 0.93 16.00
CA GLU A 265 0.82 1.41 16.79
C GLU A 265 -0.33 0.39 16.85
N ILE A 266 -0.47 -0.42 15.80
CA ILE A 266 -1.41 -1.54 15.72
C ILE A 266 -0.73 -2.75 15.09
N THR A 267 -1.26 -3.94 15.33
CA THR A 267 -0.86 -5.18 14.68
C THR A 267 -1.47 -5.29 13.28
N ARG A 268 -0.95 -6.19 12.42
CA ARG A 268 -1.57 -6.49 11.12
C ARG A 268 -3.00 -7.03 11.26
N GLU A 269 -3.26 -7.81 12.30
CA GLU A 269 -4.60 -8.34 12.59
C GLU A 269 -5.57 -7.19 12.92
N GLU A 270 -5.17 -6.25 13.77
CA GLU A 270 -5.98 -5.06 14.08
C GLU A 270 -6.22 -4.17 12.86
N ALA A 271 -5.25 -4.09 11.94
CA ALA A 271 -5.36 -3.31 10.71
C ALA A 271 -6.49 -3.80 9.79
N ARG A 272 -6.73 -5.12 9.73
CA ARG A 272 -7.83 -5.71 8.93
C ARG A 272 -9.21 -5.20 9.32
N PHE A 273 -9.40 -4.83 10.58
CA PHE A 273 -10.66 -4.32 11.12
C PHE A 273 -10.65 -2.81 11.36
N HIS A 274 -9.58 -2.12 10.95
CA HIS A 274 -9.46 -0.68 11.19
C HIS A 274 -10.49 0.10 10.35
N PRO A 275 -11.19 1.10 10.93
CA PRO A 275 -12.22 1.87 10.21
C PRO A 275 -11.73 2.59 8.96
N HIS A 276 -10.44 2.90 8.89
CA HIS A 276 -9.80 3.60 7.78
C HIS A 276 -8.87 2.70 6.96
N ARG A 277 -9.08 1.37 6.97
CA ARG A 277 -8.23 0.43 6.21
C ARG A 277 -8.24 0.68 4.70
N HIS A 278 -9.36 1.17 4.15
CA HIS A 278 -9.51 1.48 2.72
C HIS A 278 -9.06 2.90 2.34
N LEU A 279 -8.52 3.69 3.29
CA LEU A 279 -8.02 5.03 2.98
C LEU A 279 -6.57 4.95 2.54
N LEU A 280 -6.35 5.02 1.23
CA LEU A 280 -5.01 5.01 0.65
C LEU A 280 -4.27 6.32 0.96
N THR A 281 -3.00 6.18 1.30
CA THR A 281 -2.05 7.29 1.48
C THR A 281 -1.21 7.53 0.22
N ARG A 282 -1.15 6.53 -0.68
CA ARG A 282 -0.52 6.60 -1.99
C ARG A 282 -1.31 5.78 -3.00
N ALA A 283 -1.60 6.36 -4.15
CA ALA A 283 -2.18 5.70 -5.32
C ALA A 283 -1.85 6.49 -6.57
N LEU A 284 -1.94 5.87 -7.75
CA LEU A 284 -1.89 6.55 -9.03
C LEU A 284 -3.11 7.46 -9.18
N GLY A 285 -2.92 8.62 -9.77
CA GLY A 285 -4.01 9.55 -10.06
C GLY A 285 -4.37 10.52 -8.93
N ILE A 286 -3.87 10.35 -7.70
CA ILE A 286 -4.17 11.28 -6.59
C ILE A 286 -3.31 12.56 -6.61
N GLY A 287 -2.27 12.61 -7.43
CA GLY A 287 -1.40 13.76 -7.58
C GLY A 287 -0.49 13.67 -8.79
N PRO A 288 0.11 14.82 -9.21
CA PRO A 288 0.98 14.86 -10.38
C PRO A 288 2.30 14.10 -10.21
N ALA A 289 2.74 13.91 -8.98
CA ALA A 289 3.97 13.18 -8.64
C ALA A 289 3.66 12.04 -7.70
N ILE A 290 4.38 10.95 -7.86
CA ILE A 290 4.21 9.73 -7.07
C ILE A 290 5.54 9.27 -6.49
N ARG A 291 5.48 8.62 -5.32
CA ARG A 291 6.62 8.00 -4.65
C ARG A 291 6.37 6.51 -4.48
N PRO A 292 6.83 5.69 -5.42
CA PRO A 292 6.73 4.24 -5.28
C PRO A 292 7.64 3.72 -4.17
N GLU A 293 7.24 2.62 -3.54
CA GLU A 293 8.15 1.76 -2.78
C GLU A 293 8.90 0.90 -3.81
N LEU A 294 10.23 0.87 -3.75
CA LEU A 294 11.09 0.05 -4.62
C LEU A 294 11.99 -0.82 -3.76
N PHE A 295 12.12 -2.10 -4.11
CA PHE A 295 13.07 -3.00 -3.46
C PHE A 295 13.43 -4.18 -4.35
N ASP A 296 14.67 -4.67 -4.18
CA ASP A 296 15.16 -5.87 -4.85
C ASP A 296 14.53 -7.11 -4.20
N LEU A 297 14.15 -8.10 -5.02
CA LEU A 297 13.59 -9.35 -4.55
C LEU A 297 14.70 -10.40 -4.42
N GLU A 298 14.79 -11.01 -3.24
CA GLU A 298 15.66 -12.14 -2.98
C GLU A 298 14.89 -13.45 -3.20
N CYS A 299 14.82 -13.88 -4.47
CA CYS A 299 14.14 -15.10 -4.85
C CYS A 299 15.10 -16.30 -4.90
N ARG A 300 14.57 -17.49 -4.63
CA ARG A 300 15.28 -18.79 -4.69
C ARG A 300 14.45 -19.78 -5.51
N PRO A 301 15.08 -20.77 -6.12
CA PRO A 301 14.35 -21.87 -6.73
C PRO A 301 13.37 -22.50 -5.75
N GLY A 302 12.12 -22.70 -6.20
CA GLY A 302 11.01 -23.21 -5.37
C GLY A 302 10.20 -22.14 -4.64
N ASP A 303 10.57 -20.85 -4.75
CA ASP A 303 9.73 -19.75 -4.27
C ASP A 303 8.53 -19.54 -5.19
N ARG A 304 7.43 -19.10 -4.60
CA ARG A 304 6.25 -18.62 -5.32
C ARG A 304 5.96 -17.18 -4.91
N LEU A 305 5.89 -16.28 -5.89
CA LEU A 305 5.42 -14.91 -5.67
C LEU A 305 3.93 -14.84 -5.99
N LEU A 306 3.19 -14.13 -5.16
CA LEU A 306 1.77 -13.88 -5.32
C LEU A 306 1.53 -12.38 -5.28
N ILE A 307 1.16 -11.79 -6.43
CA ILE A 307 0.67 -10.42 -6.52
C ILE A 307 -0.85 -10.49 -6.53
N SER A 308 -1.53 -9.68 -5.75
CA SER A 308 -3.00 -9.64 -5.78
C SER A 308 -3.54 -8.24 -5.49
N SER A 309 -4.82 -7.99 -5.84
CA SER A 309 -5.59 -6.92 -5.22
C SER A 309 -5.93 -7.29 -3.76
N ASP A 310 -6.40 -6.31 -2.98
CA ASP A 310 -6.74 -6.50 -1.57
C ASP A 310 -7.98 -7.39 -1.38
N GLY A 311 -8.81 -7.55 -2.44
CA GLY A 311 -10.00 -8.40 -2.44
C GLY A 311 -9.73 -9.86 -2.09
N LEU A 312 -8.53 -10.39 -2.41
CA LEU A 312 -8.14 -11.74 -2.00
C LEU A 312 -8.17 -11.90 -0.47
N PHE A 313 -7.83 -10.84 0.27
CA PHE A 313 -7.73 -10.84 1.73
C PHE A 313 -8.96 -10.23 2.41
N ALA A 314 -9.97 -9.79 1.66
CA ALA A 314 -11.12 -9.07 2.20
C ALA A 314 -12.00 -9.93 3.13
N GLY A 315 -11.99 -11.26 2.95
CA GLY A 315 -12.74 -12.18 3.79
C GLY A 315 -12.06 -13.53 4.01
N ALA A 316 -11.04 -13.88 3.23
CA ALA A 316 -10.34 -15.15 3.31
C ALA A 316 -9.31 -15.15 4.46
N ASP A 317 -9.15 -16.30 5.10
CA ASP A 317 -8.11 -16.51 6.11
C ASP A 317 -6.78 -16.84 5.43
N ASP A 318 -5.66 -16.43 6.04
CA ASP A 318 -4.31 -16.71 5.53
C ASP A 318 -4.04 -18.21 5.35
N ALA A 319 -4.65 -19.05 6.21
CA ALA A 319 -4.51 -20.51 6.12
C ALA A 319 -5.15 -21.08 4.85
N ASP A 320 -6.33 -20.58 4.46
CA ASP A 320 -7.01 -21.02 3.24
C ASP A 320 -6.27 -20.59 1.99
N ILE A 321 -5.68 -19.38 2.02
CA ILE A 321 -4.84 -18.86 0.93
C ILE A 321 -3.56 -19.70 0.78
N ILE A 322 -2.89 -20.04 1.89
CA ILE A 322 -1.68 -20.87 1.87
C ILE A 322 -2.00 -22.27 1.35
N ASP A 323 -3.13 -22.88 1.78
CA ASP A 323 -3.57 -24.19 1.31
C ASP A 323 -3.86 -24.17 -0.20
N ALA A 324 -4.58 -23.16 -0.68
CA ALA A 324 -4.83 -22.97 -2.12
C ALA A 324 -3.53 -22.79 -2.91
N ALA A 325 -2.56 -22.12 -2.33
CA ALA A 325 -1.26 -21.84 -2.95
C ALA A 325 -0.27 -23.03 -2.87
N ALA A 326 -0.61 -24.13 -2.22
CA ALA A 326 0.24 -25.31 -2.10
C ALA A 326 0.21 -26.24 -3.33
N GLU A 327 -0.70 -26.03 -4.27
CA GLU A 327 -0.76 -26.81 -5.52
C GLU A 327 0.43 -26.52 -6.43
N ASP A 328 0.86 -27.52 -7.20
CA ASP A 328 2.04 -27.44 -8.04
C ASP A 328 1.81 -26.58 -9.31
N ASP A 329 0.58 -26.59 -9.83
CA ASP A 329 0.25 -25.87 -11.07
C ASP A 329 -0.22 -24.44 -10.79
N PRO A 330 0.52 -23.41 -11.21
CA PRO A 330 0.14 -22.02 -10.97
C PRO A 330 -1.24 -21.66 -11.54
N GLU A 331 -1.70 -22.30 -12.62
CA GLU A 331 -3.04 -22.10 -13.19
C GLU A 331 -4.12 -22.55 -12.20
N VAL A 332 -3.95 -23.74 -11.62
CA VAL A 332 -4.85 -24.27 -10.57
C VAL A 332 -4.83 -23.36 -9.34
N VAL A 333 -3.65 -22.93 -8.93
CA VAL A 333 -3.48 -22.00 -7.79
C VAL A 333 -4.25 -20.71 -8.02
N ALA A 334 -4.04 -20.04 -9.15
CA ALA A 334 -4.69 -18.77 -9.45
C ALA A 334 -6.23 -18.88 -9.40
N GLN A 335 -6.78 -19.95 -9.99
CA GLN A 335 -8.22 -20.21 -9.97
C GLN A 335 -8.74 -20.52 -8.56
N ARG A 336 -8.01 -21.32 -7.77
CA ARG A 336 -8.38 -21.64 -6.38
C ARG A 336 -8.34 -20.43 -5.47
N LEU A 337 -7.37 -19.54 -5.63
CA LEU A 337 -7.27 -18.31 -4.84
C LEU A 337 -8.48 -17.39 -5.06
N VAL A 338 -8.90 -17.21 -6.31
CA VAL A 338 -10.13 -16.47 -6.63
C VAL A 338 -11.37 -17.16 -6.05
N GLN A 339 -11.43 -18.49 -6.10
CA GLN A 339 -12.53 -19.23 -5.50
C GLN A 339 -12.57 -19.07 -3.99
N VAL A 340 -11.40 -19.11 -3.30
CA VAL A 340 -11.29 -18.87 -1.84
C VAL A 340 -11.84 -17.49 -1.48
N ALA A 341 -11.49 -16.44 -2.23
CA ALA A 341 -12.02 -15.10 -2.00
C ALA A 341 -13.55 -15.04 -2.17
N ASN A 342 -14.08 -15.67 -3.22
CA ASN A 342 -15.51 -15.72 -3.49
C ASN A 342 -16.27 -16.52 -2.41
N ASP A 343 -15.75 -17.65 -1.97
CA ASP A 343 -16.34 -18.48 -0.91
C ASP A 343 -16.34 -17.76 0.45
N ALA A 344 -15.35 -16.89 0.68
CA ALA A 344 -15.27 -16.01 1.86
C ALA A 344 -16.22 -14.79 1.79
N GLY A 345 -17.06 -14.71 0.75
CA GLY A 345 -18.10 -13.69 0.58
C GLY A 345 -17.93 -12.81 -0.65
N GLY A 346 -16.76 -12.79 -1.30
CA GLY A 346 -16.51 -12.07 -2.55
C GLY A 346 -16.93 -10.60 -2.48
N SER A 347 -16.57 -9.91 -1.39
CA SER A 347 -17.03 -8.55 -1.13
C SER A 347 -16.36 -7.51 -2.03
N ASP A 348 -15.29 -7.91 -2.72
CA ASP A 348 -14.52 -7.07 -3.65
C ASP A 348 -14.13 -7.81 -4.91
N ASN A 349 -13.63 -7.06 -5.90
CA ASN A 349 -12.96 -7.63 -7.06
C ASN A 349 -11.70 -8.37 -6.58
N THR A 350 -11.37 -9.48 -7.19
CA THR A 350 -10.20 -10.28 -6.82
C THR A 350 -9.37 -10.59 -8.06
N THR A 351 -8.15 -10.10 -8.07
CA THR A 351 -7.18 -10.34 -9.15
C THR A 351 -5.89 -10.90 -8.54
N VAL A 352 -5.38 -11.97 -9.13
CA VAL A 352 -4.15 -12.63 -8.68
C VAL A 352 -3.21 -12.93 -9.84
N ILE A 353 -1.93 -12.82 -9.59
CA ILE A 353 -0.83 -13.32 -10.44
C ILE A 353 0.05 -14.21 -9.58
N VAL A 354 0.22 -15.44 -10.02
CA VAL A 354 1.10 -16.44 -9.39
C VAL A 354 2.35 -16.59 -10.26
N ILE A 355 3.54 -16.51 -9.66
CA ILE A 355 4.83 -16.62 -10.36
C ILE A 355 5.68 -17.62 -9.61
N ASP A 356 5.98 -18.75 -10.22
CA ASP A 356 6.88 -19.78 -9.69
C ASP A 356 8.32 -19.51 -10.16
N ILE A 357 9.23 -19.49 -9.20
CA ILE A 357 10.66 -19.31 -9.42
C ILE A 357 11.29 -20.70 -9.52
N GLY A 358 11.77 -21.05 -10.71
CA GLY A 358 12.34 -22.37 -11.02
C GLY A 358 13.86 -22.48 -10.83
#